data_ed06fe74ce16ffd4f208b02235496b14
#
_entry.id   ed06fe74ce16ffd4f208b02235496b14
#
_cell.length_a   1.000
_cell.length_b   1.000
_cell.length_c   1.000
_cell.angle_alpha   90.00
_cell.angle_beta   90.00
_cell.angle_gamma   90.00
#
_symmetry.space_group_name_H-M   'P 1'
#
loop_
_entity.id
_entity.type
_entity.pdbx_description
1 polymer ?
#
loop_
_entity_poly.entity_id
_entity_poly.type
_entity_poly.pdbx_seq_one_letter_code
_entity_poly.pdbx_strand_id
1 'polypeptide(L)'
;MKKRVMRANVAVDTVFTLTLFVVFAIAVLFVMLTGVQVYRNAAAESAESGDARIADAYLVSKIRQFDASVPGNSVRIGKSGSGEMLVLTENYDGVVLATCIYCADGYLRELFYDTAEPFDPSLGERIIAAESLHLETDGKLLRFSVDESAPMAVCLYTETEAGGR
;
A
#
# COMPACT_ATOMS: atom_id res chain seq x y z
N MET A 1 -50.87 58.34 1.85
CA MET A 1 -50.84 56.89 1.90
C MET A 1 -49.86 56.24 0.88
N LYS A 2 -49.66 56.71 -0.34
CA LYS A 2 -48.78 56.09 -1.38
C LYS A 2 -47.31 55.93 -0.99
N LYS A 3 -46.66 56.83 -0.25
CA LYS A 3 -45.22 56.73 0.12
C LYS A 3 -44.91 55.63 1.13
N ARG A 4 -45.86 55.19 1.96
CA ARG A 4 -45.64 54.11 2.95
C ARG A 4 -45.66 52.69 2.28
N VAL A 5 -46.50 52.48 1.29
CA VAL A 5 -46.62 51.23 0.53
C VAL A 5 -45.41 51.04 -0.34
N MET A 6 -44.86 52.04 -1.00
CA MET A 6 -43.63 51.93 -1.79
C MET A 6 -42.39 51.56 -0.95
N ARG A 7 -42.26 52.10 0.29
CA ARG A 7 -41.15 51.71 1.17
C ARG A 7 -41.24 50.27 1.68
N ALA A 8 -42.44 49.74 1.91
CA ALA A 8 -42.63 48.38 2.33
C ALA A 8 -42.26 47.38 1.22
N ASN A 9 -42.58 47.66 -0.03
CA ASN A 9 -42.26 46.81 -1.18
C ASN A 9 -40.75 46.79 -1.45
N VAL A 10 -40.05 47.89 -1.34
CA VAL A 10 -38.59 47.98 -1.51
C VAL A 10 -37.87 47.21 -0.39
N ALA A 11 -38.36 47.27 0.86
CA ALA A 11 -37.78 46.51 1.95
C ALA A 11 -37.94 44.99 1.77
N VAL A 12 -39.10 44.52 1.32
CA VAL A 12 -39.38 43.12 1.04
C VAL A 12 -38.51 42.61 -0.11
N ASP A 13 -38.34 43.39 -1.17
CA ASP A 13 -37.52 43.06 -2.33
C ASP A 13 -36.04 42.95 -1.95
N THR A 14 -35.55 43.87 -1.12
CA THR A 14 -34.17 43.83 -0.60
C THR A 14 -33.92 42.61 0.28
N VAL A 15 -34.84 42.27 1.20
CA VAL A 15 -34.72 41.10 2.08
C VAL A 15 -34.74 39.81 1.25
N PHE A 16 -35.63 39.73 0.26
CA PHE A 16 -35.69 38.58 -0.64
C PHE A 16 -34.37 38.37 -1.40
N THR A 17 -33.83 39.44 -2.00
CA THR A 17 -32.57 39.40 -2.73
C THR A 17 -31.40 39.00 -1.82
N LEU A 18 -31.36 39.52 -0.60
CA LEU A 18 -30.33 39.19 0.38
C LEU A 18 -30.41 37.70 0.81
N THR A 19 -31.62 37.20 1.05
CA THR A 19 -31.85 35.78 1.39
C THR A 19 -31.41 34.85 0.25
N LEU A 20 -31.74 35.19 -0.98
CA LEU A 20 -31.33 34.46 -2.16
C LEU A 20 -29.80 34.41 -2.27
N PHE A 21 -29.13 35.55 -2.03
CA PHE A 21 -27.67 35.63 -2.04
C PHE A 21 -27.02 34.73 -0.96
N VAL A 22 -27.58 34.75 0.27
CA VAL A 22 -27.10 33.91 1.37
C VAL A 22 -27.27 32.43 1.04
N VAL A 23 -28.41 32.01 0.51
CA VAL A 23 -28.66 30.63 0.10
C VAL A 23 -27.67 30.21 -0.99
N PHE A 24 -27.44 31.07 -1.98
CA PHE A 24 -26.47 30.82 -3.03
C PHE A 24 -25.04 30.68 -2.46
N ALA A 25 -24.62 31.58 -1.56
CA ALA A 25 -23.32 31.51 -0.92
C ALA A 25 -23.12 30.19 -0.13
N ILE A 26 -24.14 29.75 0.61
CA ILE A 26 -24.11 28.47 1.34
C ILE A 26 -24.00 27.30 0.36
N ALA A 27 -24.75 27.32 -0.75
CA ALA A 27 -24.70 26.27 -1.76
C ALA A 27 -23.31 26.15 -2.40
N VAL A 28 -22.67 27.28 -2.76
CA VAL A 28 -21.32 27.32 -3.30
C VAL A 28 -20.30 26.76 -2.30
N LEU A 29 -20.42 27.18 -1.03
CA LEU A 29 -19.54 26.70 0.03
C LEU A 29 -19.67 25.19 0.24
N PHE A 30 -20.88 24.67 0.21
CA PHE A 30 -21.15 23.24 0.32
C PHE A 30 -20.52 22.44 -0.84
N VAL A 31 -20.65 22.93 -2.07
CA VAL A 31 -20.03 22.30 -3.25
C VAL A 31 -18.51 22.32 -3.15
N MET A 32 -17.91 23.41 -2.70
CA MET A 32 -16.45 23.50 -2.49
C MET A 32 -15.95 22.49 -1.45
N LEU A 33 -16.64 22.40 -0.30
CA LEU A 33 -16.24 21.47 0.75
C LEU A 33 -16.34 20.00 0.30
N THR A 34 -17.43 19.67 -0.42
CA THR A 34 -17.63 18.30 -0.95
C THR A 34 -16.59 17.97 -2.04
N GLY A 35 -16.29 18.93 -2.92
CA GLY A 35 -15.29 18.75 -3.98
C GLY A 35 -13.89 18.47 -3.44
N VAL A 36 -13.45 19.19 -2.40
CA VAL A 36 -12.15 18.95 -1.74
C VAL A 36 -12.09 17.54 -1.12
N GLN A 37 -13.18 17.10 -0.49
CA GLN A 37 -13.24 15.76 0.12
C GLN A 37 -13.11 14.65 -0.92
N VAL A 38 -13.85 14.74 -2.01
CA VAL A 38 -13.79 13.78 -3.13
C VAL A 38 -12.39 13.74 -3.76
N TYR A 39 -11.79 14.91 -3.97
CA TYR A 39 -10.44 14.99 -4.52
C TYR A 39 -9.40 14.34 -3.59
N ARG A 40 -9.48 14.59 -2.29
CA ARG A 40 -8.56 14.00 -1.31
C ARG A 40 -8.69 12.48 -1.24
N ASN A 41 -9.91 11.97 -1.26
CA ASN A 41 -10.15 10.52 -1.25
C ASN A 41 -9.62 9.85 -2.53
N ALA A 42 -9.88 10.43 -3.70
CA ALA A 42 -9.39 9.92 -4.97
C ALA A 42 -7.84 9.97 -5.08
N ALA A 43 -7.22 11.01 -4.52
CA ALA A 43 -5.77 11.13 -4.48
C ALA A 43 -5.13 10.10 -3.54
N ALA A 44 -5.74 9.84 -2.38
CA ALA A 44 -5.28 8.82 -1.42
C ALA A 44 -5.39 7.40 -2.02
N GLU A 45 -6.53 7.05 -2.61
CA GLU A 45 -6.75 5.75 -3.28
C GLU A 45 -5.79 5.53 -4.46
N SER A 46 -5.48 6.61 -5.21
CA SER A 46 -4.51 6.54 -6.32
C SER A 46 -3.08 6.34 -5.83
N ALA A 47 -2.69 6.93 -4.70
CA ALA A 47 -1.38 6.76 -4.09
C ALA A 47 -1.21 5.32 -3.56
N GLU A 48 -2.18 4.82 -2.81
CA GLU A 48 -2.19 3.45 -2.26
C GLU A 48 -2.12 2.39 -3.38
N SER A 49 -2.90 2.55 -4.44
CA SER A 49 -2.84 1.67 -5.62
C SER A 49 -1.50 1.76 -6.36
N GLY A 50 -0.85 2.92 -6.32
CA GLY A 50 0.49 3.14 -6.88
C GLY A 50 1.55 2.39 -6.09
N ASP A 51 1.52 2.51 -4.78
CA ASP A 51 2.48 1.88 -3.87
C ASP A 51 2.38 0.34 -3.94
N ALA A 52 1.18 -0.23 -3.96
CA ALA A 52 0.97 -1.66 -4.11
C ALA A 52 1.58 -2.21 -5.42
N ARG A 53 1.40 -1.52 -6.55
CA ARG A 53 1.99 -1.91 -7.84
C ARG A 53 3.52 -1.85 -7.83
N ILE A 54 4.10 -0.87 -7.15
CA ILE A 54 5.56 -0.76 -7.01
C ILE A 54 6.07 -1.90 -6.13
N ALA A 55 5.40 -2.21 -5.02
CA ALA A 55 5.71 -3.34 -4.16
C ALA A 55 5.65 -4.68 -4.92
N ASP A 56 4.60 -4.90 -5.72
CA ASP A 56 4.45 -6.08 -6.55
C ASP A 56 5.59 -6.22 -7.55
N ALA A 57 5.93 -5.16 -8.28
CA ALA A 57 7.03 -5.16 -9.24
C ALA A 57 8.38 -5.43 -8.56
N TYR A 58 8.58 -4.87 -7.37
CA TYR A 58 9.76 -5.08 -6.55
C TYR A 58 9.89 -6.55 -6.13
N LEU A 59 8.82 -7.15 -5.58
CA LEU A 59 8.79 -8.56 -5.18
C LEU A 59 9.06 -9.49 -6.37
N VAL A 60 8.39 -9.28 -7.50
CA VAL A 60 8.63 -10.07 -8.73
C VAL A 60 10.09 -9.98 -9.15
N SER A 61 10.68 -8.80 -9.13
CA SER A 61 12.08 -8.59 -9.51
C SER A 61 13.04 -9.35 -8.59
N LYS A 62 12.81 -9.26 -7.27
CA LYS A 62 13.62 -9.95 -6.27
C LYS A 62 13.48 -11.47 -6.37
N ILE A 63 12.25 -11.98 -6.46
CA ILE A 63 12.01 -13.43 -6.62
C ILE A 63 12.74 -13.95 -7.85
N ARG A 64 12.61 -13.30 -9.00
CA ARG A 64 13.27 -13.72 -10.24
C ARG A 64 14.79 -13.67 -10.18
N GLN A 65 15.33 -12.71 -9.45
CA GLN A 65 16.79 -12.58 -9.26
C GLN A 65 17.37 -13.78 -8.51
N PHE A 66 16.66 -14.27 -7.49
CA PHE A 66 17.08 -15.39 -6.65
C PHE A 66 16.68 -16.76 -7.20
N ASP A 67 15.60 -16.83 -7.99
CA ASP A 67 15.12 -18.06 -8.62
C ASP A 67 15.96 -18.48 -9.86
N ALA A 68 17.03 -17.75 -10.18
CA ALA A 68 17.99 -18.19 -11.17
C ALA A 68 18.66 -19.49 -10.68
N SER A 69 18.58 -20.58 -11.46
CA SER A 69 19.06 -21.96 -11.20
C SER A 69 20.50 -22.07 -10.66
N VAL A 70 20.85 -21.29 -9.67
CA VAL A 70 22.15 -21.33 -9.00
C VAL A 70 22.07 -22.33 -7.86
N PRO A 71 22.92 -23.35 -7.82
CA PRO A 71 22.93 -24.33 -6.74
C PRO A 71 23.15 -23.64 -5.38
N GLY A 72 22.24 -23.87 -4.45
CA GLY A 72 22.28 -23.28 -3.11
C GLY A 72 21.37 -22.07 -2.90
N ASN A 73 20.79 -21.53 -3.98
CA ASN A 73 19.74 -20.51 -3.86
C ASN A 73 18.38 -21.16 -3.55
N SER A 74 17.61 -20.54 -2.67
CA SER A 74 16.25 -21.00 -2.39
C SER A 74 15.30 -19.84 -2.10
N VAL A 75 14.02 -20.07 -2.40
CA VAL A 75 12.92 -19.17 -2.08
C VAL A 75 12.02 -19.88 -1.08
N ARG A 76 11.80 -19.31 0.10
CA ARG A 76 11.00 -19.91 1.18
C ARG A 76 10.07 -18.88 1.80
N ILE A 77 8.97 -19.38 2.38
CA ILE A 77 8.07 -18.56 3.21
C ILE A 77 8.45 -18.79 4.67
N GLY A 78 8.74 -17.71 5.37
CA GLY A 78 8.99 -17.67 6.80
C GLY A 78 7.94 -16.85 7.54
N LYS A 79 8.20 -16.55 8.80
CA LYS A 79 7.37 -15.66 9.64
C LYS A 79 8.22 -14.60 10.30
N SER A 80 7.70 -13.37 10.34
CA SER A 80 8.27 -12.26 11.10
C SER A 80 7.19 -11.70 12.02
N GLY A 81 7.32 -11.92 13.32
CA GLY A 81 6.27 -11.57 14.27
C GLY A 81 4.97 -12.30 13.99
N SER A 82 3.89 -11.57 13.70
CA SER A 82 2.57 -12.11 13.34
C SER A 82 2.35 -12.22 11.82
N GLY A 83 3.28 -11.71 11.00
CA GLY A 83 3.16 -11.66 9.54
C GLY A 83 3.98 -12.72 8.82
N GLU A 84 3.72 -12.86 7.53
CA GLU A 84 4.49 -13.69 6.63
C GLU A 84 5.73 -12.96 6.14
N MET A 85 6.74 -13.71 5.78
CA MET A 85 8.03 -13.22 5.34
C MET A 85 8.52 -14.02 4.16
N LEU A 86 8.93 -13.35 3.10
CA LEU A 86 9.65 -13.98 1.99
C LEU A 86 11.13 -14.06 2.34
N VAL A 87 11.68 -15.27 2.31
CA VAL A 87 13.09 -15.56 2.60
C VAL A 87 13.77 -16.05 1.34
N LEU A 88 14.71 -15.26 0.84
CA LEU A 88 15.53 -15.55 -0.32
C LEU A 88 16.93 -15.86 0.16
N THR A 89 17.42 -17.09 -0.04
CA THR A 89 18.75 -17.48 0.41
C THR A 89 19.69 -17.70 -0.75
N GLU A 90 20.94 -17.34 -0.56
CA GLU A 90 22.04 -17.61 -1.47
C GLU A 90 23.24 -18.17 -0.70
N ASN A 91 23.98 -19.06 -1.36
CA ASN A 91 25.20 -19.64 -0.79
C ASN A 91 26.40 -19.06 -1.53
N TYR A 92 27.25 -18.35 -0.80
CA TYR A 92 28.48 -17.78 -1.31
C TYR A 92 29.68 -18.34 -0.54
N ASP A 93 30.47 -19.20 -1.19
CA ASP A 93 31.67 -19.84 -0.62
C ASP A 93 31.45 -20.53 0.75
N GLY A 94 30.26 -21.12 0.97
CA GLY A 94 29.91 -21.78 2.21
C GLY A 94 29.25 -20.90 3.27
N VAL A 95 29.12 -19.59 3.02
CA VAL A 95 28.34 -18.68 3.83
C VAL A 95 26.92 -18.57 3.24
N VAL A 96 25.92 -18.82 4.07
CA VAL A 96 24.52 -18.70 3.66
C VAL A 96 24.00 -17.33 4.03
N LEU A 97 23.75 -16.53 3.02
CA LEU A 97 23.19 -15.19 3.17
C LEU A 97 21.68 -15.23 2.90
N ALA A 98 20.91 -14.44 3.61
CA ALA A 98 19.47 -14.35 3.44
C ALA A 98 19.03 -12.91 3.21
N THR A 99 18.16 -12.72 2.20
CA THR A 99 17.37 -11.51 2.02
C THR A 99 15.94 -11.80 2.48
N CYS A 100 15.52 -11.14 3.54
CA CYS A 100 14.17 -11.25 4.10
C CYS A 100 13.34 -10.05 3.74
N ILE A 101 12.15 -10.29 3.16
CA ILE A 101 11.18 -9.24 2.83
C ILE A 101 9.91 -9.49 3.64
N TYR A 102 9.48 -8.49 4.43
CA TYR A 102 8.39 -8.59 5.40
C TYR A 102 7.76 -7.22 5.66
N CYS A 103 6.54 -7.20 6.20
CA CYS A 103 5.90 -5.96 6.65
C CYS A 103 6.15 -5.73 8.15
N ALA A 104 6.59 -4.52 8.49
CA ALA A 104 6.72 -4.06 9.87
C ALA A 104 6.59 -2.53 9.95
N ASP A 105 5.91 -2.03 10.99
CA ASP A 105 5.69 -0.60 11.25
C ASP A 105 5.09 0.16 10.06
N GLY A 106 4.16 -0.44 9.32
CA GLY A 106 3.50 0.18 8.17
C GLY A 106 4.37 0.28 6.90
N TYR A 107 5.42 -0.54 6.81
CA TYR A 107 6.32 -0.58 5.66
C TYR A 107 6.68 -2.00 5.26
N LEU A 108 6.76 -2.24 3.96
CA LEU A 108 7.52 -3.36 3.42
C LEU A 108 8.99 -3.08 3.65
N ARG A 109 9.68 -4.01 4.30
CA ARG A 109 11.10 -3.90 4.66
C ARG A 109 11.90 -5.02 4.03
N GLU A 110 13.16 -4.74 3.77
CA GLU A 110 14.15 -5.71 3.35
C GLU A 110 15.30 -5.76 4.35
N LEU A 111 15.67 -6.95 4.78
CA LEU A 111 16.85 -7.19 5.58
C LEU A 111 17.73 -8.22 4.90
N PHE A 112 18.97 -7.83 4.60
CA PHE A 112 20.03 -8.72 4.13
C PHE A 112 20.98 -9.01 5.29
N TYR A 113 21.20 -10.30 5.59
CA TYR A 113 22.02 -10.71 6.72
C TYR A 113 22.63 -12.09 6.53
N ASP A 114 23.69 -12.39 7.31
CA ASP A 114 24.24 -13.74 7.43
C ASP A 114 23.33 -14.61 8.31
N THR A 115 22.93 -15.79 7.82
CA THR A 115 22.05 -16.70 8.57
C THR A 115 22.70 -17.28 9.84
N ALA A 116 23.99 -17.12 10.02
CA ALA A 116 24.68 -17.43 11.28
C ALA A 116 24.33 -16.44 12.41
N GLU A 117 23.81 -15.26 12.06
CA GLU A 117 23.35 -14.26 13.02
C GLU A 117 21.84 -14.34 13.26
N PRO A 118 21.34 -13.91 14.41
CA PRO A 118 19.91 -13.90 14.69
C PRO A 118 19.19 -12.84 13.81
N PHE A 119 18.01 -13.21 13.29
CA PHE A 119 17.16 -12.27 12.56
C PHE A 119 16.63 -11.16 13.49
N ASP A 120 16.91 -9.91 13.17
CA ASP A 120 16.37 -8.74 13.87
C ASP A 120 15.52 -7.88 12.90
N PRO A 121 14.18 -7.90 13.03
CA PRO A 121 13.30 -7.17 12.12
C PRO A 121 13.43 -5.63 12.24
N SER A 122 14.08 -5.11 13.26
CA SER A 122 14.28 -3.67 13.41
C SER A 122 15.34 -3.11 12.47
N LEU A 123 16.25 -3.96 11.98
CA LEU A 123 17.37 -3.59 11.12
C LEU A 123 16.99 -3.49 9.63
N GLY A 124 15.80 -3.96 9.24
CA GLY A 124 15.35 -3.93 7.84
C GLY A 124 15.20 -2.52 7.29
N GLU A 125 15.68 -2.32 6.07
CA GLU A 125 15.50 -1.08 5.32
C GLU A 125 14.04 -0.95 4.85
N ARG A 126 13.47 0.25 4.96
CA ARG A 126 12.12 0.56 4.49
C ARG A 126 12.13 0.73 2.97
N ILE A 127 11.31 -0.04 2.28
CA ILE A 127 11.22 0.02 0.81
C ILE A 127 10.03 0.86 0.37
N ILE A 128 8.82 0.53 0.86
CA ILE A 128 7.57 1.21 0.49
C ILE A 128 6.56 1.09 1.62
N ALA A 129 5.58 1.99 1.69
CA ALA A 129 4.48 1.89 2.63
C ALA A 129 3.63 0.65 2.31
N ALA A 130 3.42 -0.22 3.30
CA ALA A 130 2.59 -1.42 3.22
C ALA A 130 2.28 -1.96 4.61
N GLU A 131 1.04 -2.36 4.84
CA GLU A 131 0.58 -2.88 6.13
C GLU A 131 0.71 -4.41 6.22
N SER A 132 0.52 -5.12 5.11
CA SER A 132 0.51 -6.57 5.08
C SER A 132 1.17 -7.16 3.84
N LEU A 133 1.75 -8.34 4.01
CA LEU A 133 2.28 -9.19 2.94
C LEU A 133 1.69 -10.58 3.14
N HIS A 134 0.98 -11.09 2.16
CA HIS A 134 0.44 -12.44 2.12
C HIS A 134 1.17 -13.28 1.10
N LEU A 135 1.59 -14.49 1.50
CA LEU A 135 2.39 -15.40 0.70
C LEU A 135 1.78 -16.80 0.74
N GLU A 136 1.54 -17.37 -0.41
CA GLU A 136 1.08 -18.75 -0.55
C GLU A 136 1.96 -19.51 -1.55
N THR A 137 2.22 -20.78 -1.29
CA THR A 137 2.97 -21.65 -2.20
C THR A 137 2.17 -22.88 -2.55
N ASP A 138 2.20 -23.23 -3.83
CA ASP A 138 1.62 -24.46 -4.38
C ASP A 138 2.66 -25.10 -5.31
N GLY A 139 3.52 -25.92 -4.75
CA GLY A 139 4.67 -26.50 -5.44
C GLY A 139 5.63 -25.43 -5.94
N LYS A 140 5.66 -25.22 -7.25
CA LYS A 140 6.49 -24.21 -7.90
C LYS A 140 5.79 -22.84 -8.06
N LEU A 141 4.54 -22.72 -7.69
CA LEU A 141 3.80 -21.49 -7.83
C LEU A 141 3.80 -20.72 -6.51
N LEU A 142 4.49 -19.59 -6.48
CA LEU A 142 4.44 -18.63 -5.39
C LEU A 142 3.41 -17.56 -5.72
N ARG A 143 2.39 -17.43 -4.88
CA ARG A 143 1.41 -16.34 -4.92
C ARG A 143 1.72 -15.37 -3.81
N PHE A 144 1.54 -14.10 -4.08
CA PHE A 144 1.68 -13.07 -3.07
C PHE A 144 0.72 -11.91 -3.35
N SER A 145 0.36 -11.18 -2.30
CA SER A 145 -0.32 -9.90 -2.38
C SER A 145 0.20 -8.97 -1.29
N VAL A 146 0.29 -7.69 -1.63
CA VAL A 146 0.63 -6.62 -0.69
C VAL A 146 -0.64 -5.84 -0.42
N ASP A 147 -1.00 -5.71 0.86
CA ASP A 147 -2.25 -5.11 1.32
C ASP A 147 -3.48 -5.75 0.66
N GLU A 148 -4.41 -4.96 0.18
CA GLU A 148 -5.61 -5.42 -0.54
C GLU A 148 -5.40 -5.56 -2.05
N SER A 149 -4.13 -5.61 -2.53
CA SER A 149 -3.87 -5.76 -3.97
C SER A 149 -4.32 -7.13 -4.49
N ALA A 150 -4.61 -7.19 -5.79
CA ALA A 150 -4.93 -8.45 -6.44
C ALA A 150 -3.71 -9.40 -6.36
N PRO A 151 -3.90 -10.68 -5.98
CA PRO A 151 -2.79 -11.60 -5.82
C PRO A 151 -2.05 -11.82 -7.13
N MET A 152 -0.73 -11.67 -7.07
CA MET A 152 0.19 -11.98 -8.15
C MET A 152 0.74 -13.39 -8.00
N ALA A 153 1.12 -14.03 -9.11
CA ALA A 153 1.70 -15.36 -9.11
C ALA A 153 2.99 -15.41 -9.92
N VAL A 154 4.01 -16.04 -9.35
CA VAL A 154 5.30 -16.27 -9.99
C VAL A 154 5.58 -17.77 -9.99
N CYS A 155 5.90 -18.34 -11.15
CA CYS A 155 6.36 -19.73 -11.24
C CYS A 155 7.86 -19.76 -10.97
N LEU A 156 8.27 -20.58 -10.00
CA LEU A 156 9.65 -20.77 -9.58
C LEU A 156 10.31 -21.93 -10.33
N TYR A 157 11.61 -21.84 -10.50
CA TYR A 157 12.42 -22.93 -11.05
C TYR A 157 12.52 -24.11 -10.08
N THR A 158 12.70 -23.81 -8.81
CA THR A 158 12.80 -24.79 -7.71
C THR A 158 11.49 -24.85 -6.94
N GLU A 159 11.19 -26.00 -6.33
CA GLU A 159 10.06 -26.11 -5.41
C GLU A 159 10.33 -25.26 -4.16
N THR A 160 9.32 -24.52 -3.73
CA THR A 160 9.40 -23.75 -2.50
C THR A 160 9.30 -24.71 -1.32
N GLU A 161 10.30 -24.75 -0.46
CA GLU A 161 10.17 -25.44 0.82
C GLU A 161 9.20 -24.63 1.70
N ALA A 162 8.03 -25.18 2.00
CA ALA A 162 7.14 -24.63 3.01
C ALA A 162 7.92 -24.64 4.34
N GLY A 163 8.15 -23.47 4.91
CA GLY A 163 8.98 -23.29 6.10
C GLY A 163 8.54 -24.22 7.22
N GLY A 164 9.34 -25.25 7.47
CA GLY A 164 9.22 -26.11 8.63
C GLY A 164 9.47 -25.31 9.91
N ARG A 165 8.68 -25.62 10.92
CA ARG A 165 8.56 -25.11 12.29
C ARG A 165 9.83 -24.55 12.91
#